data_7b3b38866dbe134a88e14e3e593214d3
#
_entry.id   7b3b38866dbe134a88e14e3e593214d3
#
_cell.length_a   1.000
_cell.length_b   1.000
_cell.length_c   1.000
_cell.angle_alpha   90.00
_cell.angle_beta   90.00
_cell.angle_gamma   90.00
#
_symmetry.space_group_name_H-M   'P 1'
#
loop_
_entity.id
_entity.type
_entity.pdbx_description
1 polymer ?
#
loop_
_entity_poly.entity_id
_entity_poly.type
_entity_poly.pdbx_seq_one_letter_code
_entity_poly.pdbx_strand_id
1 'polypeptide(L)'
;GLLFNDKIEQLFETGATLGAGFIFTGIILMLAENAGKKERDLEKMKVSDPLLIGTAQAVAMLPAVSRSGMTISSALALGIERKTAADFSFLLSIPAILAAVVLDVYKMVKTGENALAAIGTAPLVLGMLFAAVAGFFAVKTMLKLIQNRKLKYFSWYLWGLGALVLLDQLVLHIFF
;
A
#
# COMPACT_ATOMS: atom_id res chain seq x y z
N GLY A 1 -8.80 8.17 -9.55
CA GLY A 1 -9.87 7.39 -8.93
C GLY A 1 -11.23 7.73 -9.51
N LEU A 2 -11.74 8.94 -9.35
CA LEU A 2 -13.13 9.29 -9.73
C LEU A 2 -13.44 9.19 -11.24
N LEU A 3 -12.46 9.36 -12.12
CA LEU A 3 -12.65 9.35 -13.57
C LEU A 3 -12.43 7.97 -14.22
N PHE A 4 -11.83 7.03 -13.51
CA PHE A 4 -11.43 5.73 -14.06
C PHE A 4 -11.85 4.56 -13.15
N ASN A 5 -12.82 4.76 -12.27
CA ASN A 5 -13.19 3.78 -11.24
C ASN A 5 -13.57 2.44 -11.87
N ASP A 6 -14.45 2.43 -12.86
CA ASP A 6 -14.95 1.21 -13.49
C ASP A 6 -13.84 0.42 -14.21
N LYS A 7 -12.88 1.11 -14.84
CA LYS A 7 -11.74 0.46 -15.49
C LYS A 7 -10.73 -0.07 -14.48
N ILE A 8 -10.55 0.62 -13.37
CA ILE A 8 -9.66 0.17 -12.30
C ILE A 8 -10.29 -1.03 -11.59
N GLU A 9 -11.61 -1.01 -11.30
CA GLU A 9 -12.32 -2.12 -10.69
C GLU A 9 -12.23 -3.40 -11.53
N GLN A 10 -12.39 -3.32 -12.85
CA GLN A 10 -12.20 -4.47 -13.75
C GLN A 10 -10.80 -5.09 -13.68
N LEU A 11 -9.76 -4.28 -13.40
CA LEU A 11 -8.41 -4.79 -13.20
C LEU A 11 -8.23 -5.55 -11.88
N PHE A 12 -9.09 -5.32 -10.88
CA PHE A 12 -9.06 -6.08 -9.62
C PHE A 12 -9.67 -7.48 -9.75
N GLU A 13 -10.48 -7.73 -10.80
CA GLU A 13 -11.19 -9.00 -10.97
C GLU A 13 -10.30 -10.12 -11.57
N THR A 14 -9.11 -9.79 -12.07
CA THR A 14 -8.23 -10.76 -12.72
C THR A 14 -7.04 -11.14 -11.84
N GLY A 15 -6.85 -12.44 -11.59
CA GLY A 15 -5.68 -12.95 -10.88
C GLY A 15 -4.35 -12.60 -11.58
N ALA A 16 -4.36 -12.47 -12.91
CA ALA A 16 -3.19 -12.04 -13.67
C ALA A 16 -2.71 -10.65 -13.27
N THR A 17 -3.62 -9.70 -13.09
CA THR A 17 -3.28 -8.33 -12.63
C THR A 17 -2.73 -8.33 -11.20
N LEU A 18 -3.32 -9.16 -10.32
CA LEU A 18 -2.84 -9.32 -8.95
C LEU A 18 -1.42 -9.88 -8.92
N GLY A 19 -1.16 -10.96 -9.67
CA GLY A 19 0.16 -11.56 -9.75
C GLY A 19 1.21 -10.61 -10.33
N ALA A 20 0.88 -9.90 -11.40
CA ALA A 20 1.75 -8.89 -12.00
C ALA A 20 2.05 -7.73 -11.04
N GLY A 21 1.07 -7.25 -10.28
CA GLY A 21 1.23 -6.18 -9.28
C GLY A 21 2.15 -6.59 -8.13
N PHE A 22 2.07 -7.83 -7.65
CA PHE A 22 3.01 -8.36 -6.65
C PHE A 22 4.43 -8.44 -7.19
N ILE A 23 4.62 -8.96 -8.41
CA ILE A 23 5.95 -9.03 -9.04
C ILE A 23 6.51 -7.62 -9.23
N PHE A 24 5.72 -6.69 -9.75
CA PHE A 24 6.12 -5.30 -9.94
C PHE A 24 6.57 -4.65 -8.62
N THR A 25 5.76 -4.78 -7.56
CA THR A 25 6.12 -4.26 -6.23
C THR A 25 7.42 -4.87 -5.72
N GLY A 26 7.60 -6.18 -5.89
CA GLY A 26 8.84 -6.87 -5.50
C GLY A 26 10.07 -6.34 -6.24
N ILE A 27 9.95 -6.02 -7.54
CA ILE A 27 11.03 -5.41 -8.33
C ILE A 27 11.37 -4.02 -7.78
N ILE A 28 10.37 -3.16 -7.54
CA ILE A 28 10.56 -1.81 -7.02
C ILE A 28 11.25 -1.84 -5.65
N LEU A 29 10.83 -2.73 -4.75
CA LEU A 29 11.47 -2.91 -3.44
C LEU A 29 12.93 -3.36 -3.57
N MET A 30 13.24 -4.27 -4.49
CA MET A 30 14.61 -4.74 -4.72
C MET A 30 15.49 -3.64 -5.30
N LEU A 31 14.99 -2.84 -6.24
CA LEU A 31 15.70 -1.70 -6.79
C LEU A 31 15.98 -0.64 -5.71
N ALA A 32 14.99 -0.33 -4.87
CA ALA A 32 15.14 0.60 -3.77
C ALA A 32 16.14 0.11 -2.70
N GLU A 33 16.18 -1.20 -2.44
CA GLU A 33 17.16 -1.80 -1.54
C GLU A 33 18.59 -1.55 -2.01
N ASN A 34 18.82 -1.70 -3.32
CA ASN A 34 20.12 -1.56 -3.96
C ASN A 34 20.45 -0.11 -4.36
N ALA A 35 19.50 0.81 -4.28
CA ALA A 35 19.75 2.23 -4.54
C ALA A 35 20.77 2.79 -3.55
N GLY A 36 21.60 3.72 -4.01
CA GLY A 36 22.79 4.25 -3.35
C GLY A 36 22.67 4.63 -1.87
N LYS A 37 23.57 5.46 -1.38
CA LYS A 37 23.60 5.90 0.04
C LYS A 37 22.31 6.62 0.43
N LYS A 38 21.77 6.26 1.58
CA LYS A 38 20.53 6.79 2.16
C LYS A 38 20.88 7.53 3.45
N GLU A 39 21.25 8.79 3.29
CA GLU A 39 21.82 9.61 4.38
C GLU A 39 21.01 10.89 4.65
N ARG A 40 19.94 11.13 3.85
CA ARG A 40 19.11 12.34 4.01
C ARG A 40 18.01 12.07 5.03
N ASP A 41 18.09 12.81 6.13
CA ASP A 41 17.04 12.85 7.16
C ASP A 41 15.90 13.82 6.77
N LEU A 42 14.93 13.98 7.67
CA LEU A 42 13.77 14.86 7.45
C LEU A 42 14.19 16.32 7.20
N GLU A 43 15.24 16.82 7.87
CA GLU A 43 15.70 18.21 7.75
C GLU A 43 16.33 18.49 6.38
N LYS A 44 16.89 17.45 5.74
CA LYS A 44 17.49 17.53 4.41
C LYS A 44 16.52 17.20 3.28
N MET A 45 15.27 16.93 3.56
CA MET A 45 14.26 16.74 2.54
C MET A 45 14.00 18.05 1.78
N LYS A 46 13.91 17.94 0.46
CA LYS A 46 13.53 19.06 -0.41
C LYS A 46 12.01 19.09 -0.58
N VAL A 47 11.45 20.26 -0.88
CA VAL A 47 10.00 20.41 -1.15
C VAL A 47 9.53 19.52 -2.32
N SER A 48 10.41 19.20 -3.26
CA SER A 48 10.12 18.29 -4.38
C SER A 48 9.98 16.82 -3.95
N ASP A 49 10.61 16.41 -2.85
CA ASP A 49 10.62 15.01 -2.44
C ASP A 49 9.22 14.50 -2.07
N PRO A 50 8.41 15.21 -1.24
CA PRO A 50 7.02 14.83 -0.99
C PRO A 50 6.16 14.73 -2.25
N LEU A 51 6.38 15.61 -3.25
CA LEU A 51 5.65 15.57 -4.51
C LEU A 51 5.99 14.32 -5.32
N LEU A 52 7.28 13.97 -5.40
CA LEU A 52 7.72 12.75 -6.09
C LEU A 52 7.23 11.47 -5.38
N ILE A 53 7.26 11.45 -4.05
CA ILE A 53 6.72 10.34 -3.26
C ILE A 53 5.20 10.24 -3.45
N GLY A 54 4.51 11.38 -3.50
CA GLY A 54 3.06 11.44 -3.76
C GLY A 54 2.69 10.93 -5.17
N THR A 55 3.49 11.23 -6.20
CA THR A 55 3.27 10.66 -7.54
C THR A 55 3.48 9.15 -7.56
N ALA A 56 4.47 8.63 -6.84
CA ALA A 56 4.66 7.20 -6.67
C ALA A 56 3.48 6.54 -5.93
N GLN A 57 2.87 7.24 -4.94
CA GLN A 57 1.64 6.79 -4.30
C GLN A 57 0.46 6.73 -5.27
N ALA A 58 0.37 7.66 -6.22
CA ALA A 58 -0.68 7.62 -7.24
C ALA A 58 -0.57 6.38 -8.15
N VAL A 59 0.64 5.95 -8.50
CA VAL A 59 0.87 4.70 -9.24
C VAL A 59 0.41 3.49 -8.42
N ALA A 60 0.54 3.55 -7.11
CA ALA A 60 0.09 2.49 -6.20
C ALA A 60 -1.45 2.40 -6.02
N MET A 61 -2.23 3.16 -6.79
CA MET A 61 -3.67 2.92 -6.94
C MET A 61 -3.98 1.73 -7.84
N LEU A 62 -2.99 1.23 -8.58
CA LEU A 62 -3.13 -0.01 -9.36
C LEU A 62 -3.30 -1.23 -8.45
N PRO A 63 -4.08 -2.25 -8.89
CA PRO A 63 -4.31 -3.47 -8.14
C PRO A 63 -3.01 -4.17 -7.73
N ALA A 64 -2.98 -4.71 -6.51
CA ALA A 64 -1.86 -5.45 -5.93
C ALA A 64 -0.52 -4.67 -5.84
N VAL A 65 -0.47 -3.42 -6.26
CA VAL A 65 0.70 -2.56 -6.04
C VAL A 65 0.69 -2.05 -4.61
N SER A 66 1.73 -2.35 -3.86
CA SER A 66 1.85 -1.94 -2.47
C SER A 66 2.05 -0.42 -2.36
N ARG A 67 1.07 0.29 -1.77
CA ARG A 67 1.17 1.73 -1.54
C ARG A 67 2.39 2.11 -0.71
N SER A 68 2.58 1.47 0.45
CA SER A 68 3.75 1.71 1.30
C SER A 68 5.05 1.25 0.63
N GLY A 69 5.00 0.17 -0.15
CA GLY A 69 6.13 -0.28 -0.96
C GLY A 69 6.60 0.79 -1.94
N MET A 70 5.67 1.42 -2.67
CA MET A 70 5.98 2.49 -3.63
C MET A 70 6.48 3.77 -2.96
N THR A 71 5.83 4.23 -1.89
CA THR A 71 6.23 5.47 -1.19
C THR A 71 7.57 5.32 -0.47
N ILE A 72 7.82 4.20 0.19
CA ILE A 72 9.12 3.93 0.85
C ILE A 72 10.21 3.78 -0.21
N SER A 73 9.96 3.02 -1.28
CA SER A 73 10.95 2.81 -2.34
C SER A 73 11.32 4.10 -3.04
N SER A 74 10.37 4.96 -3.36
CA SER A 74 10.64 6.27 -3.97
C SER A 74 11.43 7.18 -3.03
N ALA A 75 11.11 7.21 -1.74
CA ALA A 75 11.87 7.96 -0.75
C ALA A 75 13.32 7.46 -0.65
N LEU A 76 13.53 6.14 -0.63
CA LEU A 76 14.87 5.55 -0.63
C LEU A 76 15.64 5.84 -1.90
N ALA A 77 14.98 5.83 -3.07
CA ALA A 77 15.59 6.20 -4.35
C ALA A 77 16.04 7.67 -4.39
N LEU A 78 15.35 8.55 -3.68
CA LEU A 78 15.73 9.95 -3.48
C LEU A 78 16.87 10.13 -2.47
N GLY A 79 17.41 9.07 -1.89
CA GLY A 79 18.48 9.10 -0.91
C GLY A 79 18.05 9.42 0.51
N ILE A 80 16.74 9.36 0.80
CA ILE A 80 16.20 9.54 2.14
C ILE A 80 16.53 8.31 2.98
N GLU A 81 16.90 8.50 4.24
CA GLU A 81 17.22 7.38 5.14
C GLU A 81 16.00 6.51 5.42
N ARG A 82 16.24 5.23 5.74
CA ARG A 82 15.17 4.22 5.89
C ARG A 82 14.15 4.56 6.95
N LYS A 83 14.60 5.11 8.07
CA LYS A 83 13.71 5.51 9.16
C LYS A 83 12.78 6.63 8.70
N THR A 84 13.32 7.70 8.18
CA THR A 84 12.55 8.85 7.67
C THR A 84 11.64 8.45 6.52
N ALA A 85 12.10 7.61 5.58
CA ALA A 85 11.28 7.09 4.48
C ALA A 85 10.06 6.30 4.97
N ALA A 86 10.24 5.44 5.98
CA ALA A 86 9.16 4.67 6.57
C ALA A 86 8.20 5.57 7.35
N ASP A 87 8.70 6.41 8.24
CA ASP A 87 7.89 7.32 9.06
C ASP A 87 7.07 8.26 8.16
N PHE A 88 7.68 8.86 7.13
CA PHE A 88 7.01 9.71 6.16
C PHE A 88 5.91 8.96 5.38
N SER A 89 6.21 7.74 4.92
CA SER A 89 5.24 6.91 4.20
C SER A 89 4.01 6.58 5.05
N PHE A 90 4.20 6.25 6.32
CA PHE A 90 3.09 6.00 7.24
C PHE A 90 2.29 7.26 7.54
N LEU A 91 2.94 8.40 7.77
CA LEU A 91 2.26 9.68 7.96
C LEU A 91 1.47 10.09 6.72
N LEU A 92 2.02 9.90 5.51
CA LEU A 92 1.34 10.16 4.25
C LEU A 92 0.10 9.28 4.04
N SER A 93 0.03 8.12 4.68
CA SER A 93 -1.13 7.24 4.62
C SER A 93 -2.35 7.83 5.34
N ILE A 94 -2.16 8.65 6.38
CA ILE A 94 -3.24 9.21 7.19
C ILE A 94 -4.19 10.07 6.35
N PRO A 95 -3.73 11.13 5.63
CA PRO A 95 -4.62 11.93 4.80
C PRO A 95 -5.26 11.12 3.68
N ALA A 96 -4.55 10.11 3.12
CA ALA A 96 -5.11 9.26 2.08
C ALA A 96 -6.27 8.38 2.60
N ILE A 97 -6.11 7.79 3.80
CA ILE A 97 -7.17 7.00 4.45
C ILE A 97 -8.36 7.89 4.82
N LEU A 98 -8.09 9.07 5.39
CA LEU A 98 -9.16 10.02 5.74
C LEU A 98 -9.95 10.45 4.51
N ALA A 99 -9.28 10.73 3.38
CA ALA A 99 -9.94 11.07 2.13
C ALA A 99 -10.83 9.93 1.62
N ALA A 100 -10.37 8.67 1.73
CA ALA A 100 -11.18 7.49 1.37
C ALA A 100 -12.44 7.39 2.24
N VAL A 101 -12.28 7.51 3.56
CA VAL A 101 -13.42 7.49 4.51
C VAL A 101 -14.43 8.59 4.21
N VAL A 102 -13.97 9.82 3.92
CA VAL A 102 -14.86 10.94 3.55
C VAL A 102 -15.63 10.63 2.27
N LEU A 103 -14.98 10.05 1.26
CA LEU A 103 -15.64 9.66 0.01
C LEU A 103 -16.65 8.55 0.23
N ASP A 104 -16.37 7.57 1.07
CA ASP A 104 -17.29 6.47 1.38
C ASP A 104 -18.52 6.99 2.14
N VAL A 105 -18.32 7.84 3.14
CA VAL A 105 -19.44 8.50 3.84
C VAL A 105 -20.27 9.35 2.90
N TYR A 106 -19.64 10.11 1.99
CA TYR A 106 -20.35 10.89 0.98
C TYR A 106 -21.19 10.00 0.06
N LYS A 107 -20.65 8.89 -0.42
CA LYS A 107 -21.40 7.92 -1.24
C LYS A 107 -22.60 7.36 -0.47
N MET A 108 -22.41 6.92 0.78
CA MET A 108 -23.50 6.39 1.62
C MET A 108 -24.64 7.40 1.80
N VAL A 109 -24.30 8.66 2.08
CA VAL A 109 -25.32 9.71 2.23
C VAL A 109 -26.05 9.96 0.92
N LYS A 110 -25.37 9.91 -0.22
CA LYS A 110 -25.94 10.15 -1.55
C LYS A 110 -26.84 9.01 -2.02
N THR A 111 -26.45 7.75 -1.76
CA THR A 111 -27.21 6.55 -2.18
C THR A 111 -28.35 6.20 -1.22
N GLY A 112 -28.36 6.78 -0.01
CA GLY A 112 -29.33 6.42 1.04
C GLY A 112 -29.11 5.02 1.62
N GLU A 113 -28.03 4.33 1.24
CA GLU A 113 -27.66 3.00 1.76
C GLU A 113 -27.06 3.15 3.16
N ASN A 114 -27.78 2.71 4.17
CA ASN A 114 -27.34 2.78 5.55
C ASN A 114 -26.62 1.48 5.94
N ALA A 115 -25.49 1.18 5.28
CA ALA A 115 -24.69 -0.03 5.52
C ALA A 115 -24.26 -0.14 7.00
N LEU A 116 -24.04 0.99 7.68
CA LEU A 116 -23.72 1.02 9.11
C LEU A 116 -24.91 0.57 9.99
N ALA A 117 -26.14 0.87 9.60
CA ALA A 117 -27.32 0.42 10.32
C ALA A 117 -27.56 -1.09 10.20
N ALA A 118 -27.14 -1.69 9.07
CA ALA A 118 -27.23 -3.13 8.84
C ALA A 118 -26.22 -3.94 9.69
N ILE A 119 -25.05 -3.36 9.98
CA ILE A 119 -23.99 -4.07 10.75
C ILE A 119 -24.26 -4.02 12.26
N GLY A 120 -24.91 -2.98 12.74
CA GLY A 120 -25.10 -2.74 14.18
C GLY A 120 -23.87 -2.12 14.87
N THR A 121 -24.10 -1.45 15.99
CA THR A 121 -23.05 -0.67 16.68
C THR A 121 -22.00 -1.56 17.38
N ALA A 122 -22.42 -2.67 17.98
CA ALA A 122 -21.49 -3.53 18.73
C ALA A 122 -20.44 -4.22 17.83
N PRO A 123 -20.78 -4.88 16.71
CA PRO A 123 -19.80 -5.42 15.78
C PRO A 123 -18.88 -4.34 15.20
N LEU A 124 -19.41 -3.15 14.92
CA LEU A 124 -18.61 -2.03 14.40
C LEU A 124 -17.53 -1.60 15.39
N VAL A 125 -17.90 -1.35 16.66
CA VAL A 125 -16.95 -0.92 17.70
C VAL A 125 -15.92 -2.00 17.98
N LEU A 126 -16.34 -3.26 18.09
CA LEU A 126 -15.41 -4.38 18.28
C LEU A 126 -14.43 -4.51 17.11
N GLY A 127 -14.93 -4.43 15.85
CA GLY A 127 -14.09 -4.46 14.66
C GLY A 127 -13.07 -3.33 14.65
N MET A 128 -13.47 -2.11 15.01
CA MET A 128 -12.55 -0.96 15.12
C MET A 128 -11.48 -1.17 16.19
N LEU A 129 -11.82 -1.70 17.35
CA LEU A 129 -10.86 -1.98 18.42
C LEU A 129 -9.86 -3.05 18.01
N PHE A 130 -10.32 -4.17 17.45
CA PHE A 130 -9.42 -5.22 16.95
C PHE A 130 -8.52 -4.72 15.80
N ALA A 131 -9.07 -3.94 14.86
CA ALA A 131 -8.30 -3.33 13.79
C ALA A 131 -7.23 -2.36 14.33
N ALA A 132 -7.56 -1.54 15.31
CA ALA A 132 -6.61 -0.62 15.94
C ALA A 132 -5.46 -1.36 16.64
N VAL A 133 -5.76 -2.40 17.40
CA VAL A 133 -4.76 -3.21 18.10
C VAL A 133 -3.88 -3.95 17.10
N ALA A 134 -4.46 -4.64 16.12
CA ALA A 134 -3.71 -5.35 15.09
C ALA A 134 -2.86 -4.39 14.24
N GLY A 135 -3.42 -3.24 13.86
CA GLY A 135 -2.72 -2.19 13.11
C GLY A 135 -1.53 -1.63 13.89
N PHE A 136 -1.67 -1.37 15.19
CA PHE A 136 -0.55 -0.91 16.03
C PHE A 136 0.62 -1.90 16.01
N PHE A 137 0.37 -3.19 16.22
CA PHE A 137 1.42 -4.19 16.18
C PHE A 137 2.01 -4.38 14.78
N ALA A 138 1.17 -4.33 13.74
CA ALA A 138 1.61 -4.43 12.35
C ALA A 138 2.55 -3.28 11.97
N VAL A 139 2.18 -2.02 12.25
CA VAL A 139 3.00 -0.84 11.96
C VAL A 139 4.32 -0.90 12.75
N LYS A 140 4.28 -1.20 14.03
CA LYS A 140 5.47 -1.33 14.88
C LYS A 140 6.44 -2.38 14.34
N THR A 141 5.93 -3.52 13.90
CA THR A 141 6.74 -4.61 13.34
C THR A 141 7.33 -4.23 11.99
N MET A 142 6.52 -3.63 11.11
CA MET A 142 6.95 -3.18 9.79
C MET A 142 8.05 -2.11 9.88
N LEU A 143 7.89 -1.10 10.72
CA LEU A 143 8.91 -0.08 10.95
C LEU A 143 10.24 -0.71 11.36
N LYS A 144 10.21 -1.65 12.31
CA LYS A 144 11.42 -2.36 12.76
C LYS A 144 12.06 -3.19 11.63
N LEU A 145 11.26 -3.83 10.77
CA LEU A 145 11.77 -4.61 9.65
C LEU A 145 12.43 -3.73 8.59
N ILE A 146 11.82 -2.60 8.24
CA ILE A 146 12.33 -1.66 7.24
C ILE A 146 13.65 -1.02 7.72
N GLN A 147 13.73 -0.62 8.99
CA GLN A 147 14.92 -0.04 9.58
C GLN A 147 16.10 -1.03 9.58
N ASN A 148 15.84 -2.32 9.73
CA ASN A 148 16.86 -3.38 9.75
C ASN A 148 17.33 -3.86 8.35
N ARG A 149 17.04 -3.14 7.28
CA ARG A 149 17.50 -3.42 5.90
C ARG A 149 17.05 -4.79 5.35
N LYS A 150 15.82 -5.19 5.62
CA LYS A 150 15.31 -6.51 5.17
C LYS A 150 14.28 -6.42 4.04
N LEU A 151 14.25 -5.32 3.24
CA LEU A 151 13.29 -5.15 2.14
C LEU A 151 13.41 -6.25 1.07
N LYS A 152 14.61 -6.77 0.85
CA LYS A 152 14.85 -7.88 -0.09
C LYS A 152 14.04 -9.15 0.24
N TYR A 153 13.78 -9.42 1.52
CA TYR A 153 12.97 -10.59 1.90
C TYR A 153 11.50 -10.39 1.52
N PHE A 154 11.00 -9.15 1.58
CA PHE A 154 9.68 -8.82 1.07
C PHE A 154 9.61 -8.96 -0.44
N SER A 155 10.65 -8.58 -1.19
CA SER A 155 10.71 -8.79 -2.64
C SER A 155 10.62 -10.28 -2.99
N TRP A 156 11.38 -11.14 -2.32
CA TRP A 156 11.31 -12.58 -2.53
C TRP A 156 9.93 -13.16 -2.21
N TYR A 157 9.33 -12.73 -1.08
CA TYR A 157 7.98 -13.12 -0.70
C TYR A 157 6.94 -12.72 -1.77
N LEU A 158 6.99 -11.46 -2.24
CA LEU A 158 6.07 -10.97 -3.26
C LEU A 158 6.25 -11.67 -4.61
N TRP A 159 7.48 -12.00 -5.00
CA TRP A 159 7.73 -12.77 -6.22
C TRP A 159 7.18 -14.19 -6.12
N GLY A 160 7.38 -14.84 -4.97
CA GLY A 160 6.81 -16.16 -4.72
C GLY A 160 5.27 -16.15 -4.76
N LEU A 161 4.65 -15.18 -4.08
CA LEU A 161 3.20 -15.01 -4.09
C LEU A 161 2.67 -14.65 -5.48
N GLY A 162 3.32 -13.71 -6.17
CA GLY A 162 2.95 -13.32 -7.53
C GLY A 162 3.05 -14.48 -8.52
N ALA A 163 4.10 -15.30 -8.41
CA ALA A 163 4.26 -16.49 -9.24
C ALA A 163 3.16 -17.53 -8.96
N LEU A 164 2.79 -17.76 -7.69
CA LEU A 164 1.70 -18.67 -7.32
C LEU A 164 0.36 -18.20 -7.87
N VAL A 165 0.03 -16.91 -7.74
CA VAL A 165 -1.22 -16.33 -8.28
C VAL A 165 -1.26 -16.45 -9.79
N LEU A 166 -0.15 -16.16 -10.50
CA LEU A 166 -0.09 -16.31 -11.95
C LEU A 166 -0.20 -17.78 -12.38
N LEU A 167 0.40 -18.70 -11.64
CA LEU A 167 0.30 -20.13 -11.91
C LEU A 167 -1.15 -20.61 -11.74
N ASP A 168 -1.84 -20.17 -10.69
CA ASP A 168 -3.23 -20.50 -10.47
C ASP A 168 -4.10 -19.96 -11.61
N GLN A 169 -3.95 -18.71 -11.97
CA GLN A 169 -4.72 -18.07 -13.03
C GLN A 169 -4.48 -18.68 -14.42
N LEU A 170 -3.26 -19.12 -14.74
CA LEU A 170 -2.89 -19.58 -16.08
C LEU A 170 -3.03 -21.10 -16.25
N VAL A 171 -2.97 -21.87 -15.17
CA VAL A 171 -2.85 -23.34 -15.23
C VAL A 171 -3.89 -24.03 -14.36
N LEU A 172 -4.01 -23.66 -13.10
CA LEU A 172 -4.77 -24.42 -12.12
C LEU A 172 -6.25 -24.04 -12.07
N HIS A 173 -6.58 -22.76 -12.24
CA HIS A 173 -7.97 -22.22 -12.19
C HIS A 173 -8.74 -22.68 -10.94
N ILE A 174 -8.09 -22.68 -9.77
CA ILE A 174 -8.68 -23.14 -8.51
C ILE A 174 -9.39 -21.99 -7.79
N PHE A 175 -8.78 -20.81 -7.81
CA PHE A 175 -9.23 -19.62 -7.07
C PHE A 175 -9.68 -18.47 -7.97
N PHE A 176 -9.23 -18.44 -9.23
CA PHE A 176 -9.54 -17.39 -10.20
C PHE A 176 -9.95 -17.96 -11.54
#